data_a2fdc0d37c33c59ee6d719c930554056
#
_entry.id   a2fdc0d37c33c59ee6d719c930554056
#
_cell.length_a   1.000
_cell.length_b   1.000
_cell.length_c   1.000
_cell.angle_alpha   90.00
_cell.angle_beta   90.00
_cell.angle_gamma   90.00
#
_symmetry.space_group_name_H-M   'P 1'
#
loop_
_entity.id
_entity.type
_entity.pdbx_description
1 polymer ?
#
loop_
_entity_poly.entity_id
_entity_poly.type
_entity_poly.pdbx_seq_one_letter_code
_entity_poly.pdbx_strand_id
1 'polypeptide(L)'
;MRIKDKIKEIEGYLTELNEIAPTEFQDYINDIKTKAACERYFEKIIEAVVDLAFLIIKDKGFKVPEEDKEAFDILAQEEMISNLLAIKLKDAKGMRNIIAHEYGKIDDKIVFESITENLEKDVQDFIRSITKVI
;
A
#
# COMPACT_ATOMS: atom_id res chain seq x y z
N MET A 1 17.38 -11.19 0.77
CA MET A 1 16.57 -12.25 0.13
C MET A 1 15.09 -11.95 0.27
N ARG A 2 14.59 -11.96 1.50
CA ARG A 2 13.14 -11.75 1.74
C ARG A 2 12.67 -10.36 1.31
N ILE A 3 13.50 -9.35 1.46
CA ILE A 3 13.17 -7.99 1.03
C ILE A 3 12.93 -7.95 -0.47
N LYS A 4 13.82 -8.52 -1.27
CA LYS A 4 13.69 -8.56 -2.72
C LYS A 4 12.47 -9.37 -3.15
N ASP A 5 12.20 -10.47 -2.48
CA ASP A 5 11.03 -11.30 -2.76
C ASP A 5 9.74 -10.54 -2.49
N LYS A 6 9.70 -9.78 -1.38
CA LYS A 6 8.53 -8.98 -1.05
C LYS A 6 8.31 -7.85 -2.06
N ILE A 7 9.38 -7.23 -2.53
CA ILE A 7 9.29 -6.20 -3.57
C ILE A 7 8.68 -6.80 -4.85
N LYS A 8 9.14 -7.97 -5.26
CA LYS A 8 8.58 -8.65 -6.45
C LYS A 8 7.12 -8.99 -6.28
N GLU A 9 6.73 -9.43 -5.09
CA GLU A 9 5.34 -9.73 -4.77
C GLU A 9 4.47 -8.49 -4.94
N ILE A 10 4.92 -7.36 -4.38
CA ILE A 10 4.19 -6.10 -4.47
C ILE A 10 4.06 -5.66 -5.92
N GLU A 11 5.15 -5.72 -6.68
CA GLU A 11 5.14 -5.31 -8.09
C GLU A 11 4.22 -6.20 -8.93
N GLY A 12 4.18 -7.49 -8.62
CA GLY A 12 3.25 -8.41 -9.26
C GLY A 12 1.79 -8.04 -9.00
N TYR A 13 1.46 -7.71 -7.75
CA TYR A 13 0.11 -7.28 -7.39
C TYR A 13 -0.28 -5.97 -8.09
N LEU A 14 0.65 -5.02 -8.18
CA LEU A 14 0.39 -3.76 -8.88
C LEU A 14 0.09 -4.00 -10.36
N THR A 15 0.86 -4.89 -10.99
CA THR A 15 0.64 -5.25 -12.39
C THR A 15 -0.73 -5.88 -12.58
N GLU A 16 -1.10 -6.82 -11.72
CA GLU A 16 -2.39 -7.49 -11.80
C GLU A 16 -3.55 -6.51 -11.57
N LEU A 17 -3.40 -5.62 -10.60
CA LEU A 17 -4.43 -4.60 -10.36
C LEU A 17 -4.61 -3.70 -11.57
N ASN A 18 -3.51 -3.27 -12.19
CA ASN A 18 -3.59 -2.42 -13.38
C ASN A 18 -4.29 -3.11 -14.55
N GLU A 19 -4.22 -4.43 -14.63
CA GLU A 19 -4.91 -5.18 -15.68
C GLU A 19 -6.42 -5.20 -15.50
N ILE A 20 -6.90 -5.15 -14.26
CA ILE A 20 -8.34 -5.28 -13.96
C ILE A 20 -9.01 -3.97 -13.60
N ALA A 21 -8.27 -2.97 -13.14
CA ALA A 21 -8.84 -1.70 -12.71
C ALA A 21 -9.38 -0.93 -13.91
N PRO A 22 -10.68 -0.56 -13.89
CA PRO A 22 -11.25 0.24 -14.98
C PRO A 22 -10.75 1.68 -14.89
N THR A 23 -10.83 2.40 -16.02
CA THR A 23 -10.43 3.80 -16.08
C THR A 23 -11.55 4.74 -15.63
N GLU A 24 -12.80 4.28 -15.71
CA GLU A 24 -13.97 5.10 -15.37
C GLU A 24 -14.63 4.61 -14.09
N PHE A 25 -15.01 5.55 -13.24
CA PHE A 25 -15.68 5.22 -11.98
C PHE A 25 -16.97 4.43 -12.19
N GLN A 26 -17.75 4.76 -13.21
CA GLN A 26 -19.00 4.04 -13.47
C GLN A 26 -18.77 2.56 -13.75
N ASP A 27 -17.70 2.23 -14.47
CA ASP A 27 -17.36 0.84 -14.76
C ASP A 27 -16.93 0.11 -13.48
N TYR A 28 -16.30 0.83 -12.56
CA TYR A 28 -15.90 0.29 -11.27
C TYR A 28 -17.11 -0.02 -10.38
N ILE A 29 -18.02 0.95 -10.26
CA ILE A 29 -19.15 0.84 -9.33
C ILE A 29 -20.24 -0.10 -9.86
N ASN A 30 -20.38 -0.23 -11.18
CA ASN A 30 -21.43 -1.03 -11.79
C ASN A 30 -21.11 -2.51 -11.89
N ASP A 31 -19.86 -2.90 -11.69
CA ASP A 31 -19.45 -4.31 -11.75
C ASP A 31 -18.94 -4.75 -10.38
N ILE A 32 -19.79 -5.44 -9.64
CA ILE A 32 -19.48 -5.89 -8.28
C ILE A 32 -18.23 -6.76 -8.24
N LYS A 33 -18.01 -7.60 -9.24
CA LYS A 33 -16.84 -8.48 -9.27
C LYS A 33 -15.55 -7.67 -9.43
N THR A 34 -15.56 -6.71 -10.35
CA THR A 34 -14.41 -5.84 -10.57
C THR A 34 -14.11 -5.02 -9.31
N LYS A 35 -15.15 -4.43 -8.72
CA LYS A 35 -14.99 -3.64 -7.49
C LYS A 35 -14.40 -4.47 -6.37
N ALA A 36 -14.94 -5.66 -6.12
CA ALA A 36 -14.47 -6.55 -5.07
C ALA A 36 -13.02 -6.98 -5.31
N ALA A 37 -12.67 -7.30 -6.56
CA ALA A 37 -11.32 -7.70 -6.90
C ALA A 37 -10.33 -6.54 -6.69
N CYS A 38 -10.68 -5.32 -7.10
CA CYS A 38 -9.83 -4.14 -6.89
C CYS A 38 -9.61 -3.87 -5.40
N GLU A 39 -10.67 -3.97 -4.59
CA GLU A 39 -10.56 -3.80 -3.14
C GLU A 39 -9.62 -4.84 -2.54
N ARG A 40 -9.73 -6.09 -2.98
CA ARG A 40 -8.87 -7.15 -2.46
C ARG A 40 -7.41 -6.93 -2.84
N TYR A 41 -7.13 -6.48 -4.07
CA TYR A 41 -5.76 -6.12 -4.46
C TYR A 41 -5.22 -4.97 -3.63
N PHE A 42 -6.04 -3.95 -3.37
CA PHE A 42 -5.62 -2.85 -2.51
C PHE A 42 -5.21 -3.37 -1.14
N GLU A 43 -6.02 -4.24 -0.53
CA GLU A 43 -5.70 -4.84 0.76
C GLU A 43 -4.37 -5.61 0.72
N LYS A 44 -4.20 -6.47 -0.29
CA LYS A 44 -2.99 -7.30 -0.42
C LYS A 44 -1.74 -6.46 -0.62
N ILE A 45 -1.84 -5.41 -1.44
CA ILE A 45 -0.71 -4.52 -1.70
C ILE A 45 -0.30 -3.80 -0.42
N ILE A 46 -1.24 -3.22 0.30
CA ILE A 46 -0.92 -2.48 1.52
C ILE A 46 -0.39 -3.41 2.61
N GLU A 47 -0.97 -4.60 2.75
CA GLU A 47 -0.42 -5.61 3.68
C GLU A 47 1.03 -5.95 3.35
N ALA A 48 1.33 -6.15 2.07
CA ALA A 48 2.69 -6.47 1.65
C ALA A 48 3.64 -5.29 1.84
N VAL A 49 3.17 -4.06 1.65
CA VAL A 49 3.96 -2.84 1.90
C VAL A 49 4.31 -2.74 3.39
N VAL A 50 3.35 -3.00 4.27
CA VAL A 50 3.58 -3.04 5.72
C VAL A 50 4.61 -4.11 6.06
N ASP A 51 4.46 -5.32 5.50
CA ASP A 51 5.41 -6.41 5.72
C ASP A 51 6.81 -6.01 5.28
N LEU A 52 6.93 -5.33 4.14
CA LEU A 52 8.23 -4.85 3.65
C LEU A 52 8.83 -3.84 4.62
N ALA A 53 8.04 -2.92 5.15
CA ALA A 53 8.52 -1.94 6.13
C ALA A 53 9.09 -2.66 7.36
N PHE A 54 8.39 -3.67 7.88
CA PHE A 54 8.88 -4.44 9.03
C PHE A 54 10.16 -5.21 8.71
N LEU A 55 10.27 -5.78 7.50
CA LEU A 55 11.49 -6.48 7.09
C LEU A 55 12.70 -5.54 7.07
N ILE A 56 12.51 -4.32 6.58
CA ILE A 56 13.59 -3.32 6.53
C ILE A 56 13.98 -2.91 7.95
N ILE A 57 13.00 -2.64 8.81
CA ILE A 57 13.25 -2.26 10.19
C ILE A 57 14.06 -3.34 10.89
N LYS A 58 13.70 -4.61 10.69
CA LYS A 58 14.44 -5.73 11.28
C LYS A 58 15.87 -5.81 10.71
N ASP A 59 16.00 -5.71 9.39
CA ASP A 59 17.29 -5.80 8.72
C ASP A 59 18.27 -4.72 9.19
N LYS A 60 17.77 -3.49 9.39
CA LYS A 60 18.58 -2.35 9.80
C LYS A 60 18.75 -2.24 11.31
N GLY A 61 18.05 -3.06 12.08
CA GLY A 61 18.12 -3.00 13.53
C GLY A 61 17.46 -1.78 14.14
N PHE A 62 16.47 -1.20 13.45
CA PHE A 62 15.74 -0.05 13.98
C PHE A 62 14.78 -0.48 15.09
N LYS A 63 14.21 0.51 15.78
CA LYS A 63 13.23 0.27 16.86
C LYS A 63 12.05 -0.57 16.32
N VAL A 64 11.66 -1.59 17.09
CA VAL A 64 10.50 -2.43 16.73
C VAL A 64 9.21 -1.62 16.89
N PRO A 65 8.39 -1.49 15.82
CA PRO A 65 7.11 -0.77 15.95
C PRO A 65 6.12 -1.53 16.81
N GLU A 66 5.26 -0.80 17.51
CA GLU A 66 4.20 -1.39 18.31
C GLU A 66 2.94 -1.65 17.48
N GLU A 67 2.78 -0.91 16.37
CA GLU A 67 1.67 -1.11 15.44
C GLU A 67 2.10 -0.82 14.02
N ASP A 68 1.28 -1.24 13.05
CA ASP A 68 1.64 -1.18 11.64
C ASP A 68 1.96 0.23 11.14
N LYS A 69 1.16 1.22 11.52
CA LYS A 69 1.39 2.60 11.06
C LYS A 69 2.69 3.18 11.58
N GLU A 70 3.10 2.78 12.79
CA GLU A 70 4.35 3.26 13.37
C GLU A 70 5.56 2.86 12.53
N ALA A 71 5.47 1.75 11.79
CA ALA A 71 6.57 1.33 10.95
C ALA A 71 6.97 2.43 9.96
N PHE A 72 6.00 3.11 9.36
CA PHE A 72 6.29 4.18 8.42
C PHE A 72 6.90 5.40 9.10
N ASP A 73 6.48 5.72 10.32
CA ASP A 73 7.08 6.79 11.10
C ASP A 73 8.53 6.50 11.41
N ILE A 74 8.85 5.26 11.78
CA ILE A 74 10.23 4.86 12.07
C ILE A 74 11.09 4.99 10.83
N LEU A 75 10.62 4.54 9.67
CA LEU A 75 11.38 4.68 8.44
C LEU A 75 11.61 6.14 8.07
N ALA A 76 10.66 7.02 8.34
CA ALA A 76 10.83 8.46 8.10
C ALA A 76 11.83 9.07 9.08
N GLN A 77 11.77 8.69 10.36
CA GLN A 77 12.73 9.16 11.37
C GLN A 77 14.16 8.74 11.03
N GLU A 78 14.31 7.56 10.44
CA GLU A 78 15.62 7.04 10.02
C GLU A 78 16.00 7.52 8.61
N GLU A 79 15.24 8.45 8.06
CA GLU A 79 15.51 9.07 6.76
C GLU A 79 15.51 8.10 5.58
N MET A 80 14.84 6.96 5.72
CA MET A 80 14.67 5.99 4.64
C MET A 80 13.60 6.43 3.65
N ILE A 81 12.58 7.13 4.13
CA ILE A 81 11.50 7.69 3.32
C ILE A 81 11.21 9.12 3.79
N SER A 82 10.53 9.91 2.96
CA SER A 82 10.13 11.26 3.36
C SER A 82 8.96 11.22 4.34
N ASN A 83 8.80 12.30 5.11
CA ASN A 83 7.66 12.44 6.02
C ASN A 83 6.35 12.45 5.25
N LEU A 84 6.32 13.08 4.08
CA LEU A 84 5.11 13.13 3.25
C LEU A 84 4.71 11.72 2.79
N LEU A 85 5.68 10.91 2.36
CA LEU A 85 5.40 9.54 1.94
C LEU A 85 4.88 8.71 3.11
N ALA A 86 5.46 8.88 4.30
CA ALA A 86 4.99 8.19 5.50
C ALA A 86 3.52 8.51 5.78
N ILE A 87 3.11 9.77 5.65
CA ILE A 87 1.72 10.19 5.84
C ILE A 87 0.81 9.48 4.82
N LYS A 88 1.22 9.47 3.55
CA LYS A 88 0.43 8.83 2.49
C LYS A 88 0.26 7.33 2.73
N LEU A 89 1.32 6.65 3.16
CA LEU A 89 1.26 5.21 3.43
C LEU A 89 0.43 4.90 4.68
N LYS A 90 0.49 5.75 5.71
CA LYS A 90 -0.36 5.60 6.89
C LYS A 90 -1.84 5.77 6.51
N ASP A 91 -2.15 6.74 5.65
CA ASP A 91 -3.51 6.96 5.17
C ASP A 91 -4.01 5.74 4.37
N ALA A 92 -3.14 5.19 3.52
CA ALA A 92 -3.48 3.99 2.76
C ALA A 92 -3.76 2.80 3.68
N LYS A 93 -2.98 2.65 4.75
CA LYS A 93 -3.22 1.60 5.74
C LYS A 93 -4.56 1.81 6.46
N GLY A 94 -4.91 3.05 6.77
CA GLY A 94 -6.20 3.39 7.34
C GLY A 94 -7.35 3.00 6.41
N MET A 95 -7.24 3.30 5.13
CA MET A 95 -8.23 2.91 4.12
C MET A 95 -8.34 1.38 4.01
N ARG A 96 -7.22 0.69 4.02
CA ARG A 96 -7.21 -0.78 4.00
C ARG A 96 -8.01 -1.35 5.17
N ASN A 97 -7.85 -0.77 6.36
CA ASN A 97 -8.57 -1.23 7.54
C ASN A 97 -10.07 -1.01 7.40
N ILE A 98 -10.49 0.11 6.81
CA ILE A 98 -11.91 0.39 6.57
C ILE A 98 -12.47 -0.63 5.57
N ILE A 99 -11.77 -0.88 4.46
CA ILE A 99 -12.18 -1.84 3.45
C ILE A 99 -12.35 -3.24 4.06
N ALA A 100 -11.40 -3.66 4.90
CA ALA A 100 -11.39 -5.00 5.45
C ALA A 100 -12.44 -5.20 6.56
N HIS A 101 -12.78 -4.17 7.33
CA HIS A 101 -13.53 -4.33 8.57
C HIS A 101 -14.78 -3.48 8.71
N GLU A 102 -14.98 -2.47 7.88
CA GLU A 102 -16.06 -1.50 8.05
C GLU A 102 -16.82 -1.22 6.75
N TYR A 103 -17.34 -2.27 6.14
CA TYR A 103 -17.98 -2.20 4.81
C TYR A 103 -19.01 -1.08 4.66
N GLY A 104 -19.80 -0.79 5.68
CA GLY A 104 -20.83 0.24 5.61
C GLY A 104 -20.30 1.66 5.57
N LYS A 105 -19.00 1.85 5.76
CA LYS A 105 -18.35 3.16 5.83
C LYS A 105 -17.42 3.43 4.65
N ILE A 106 -17.39 2.53 3.67
CA ILE A 106 -16.53 2.70 2.50
C ILE A 106 -17.10 3.79 1.59
N ASP A 107 -16.26 4.75 1.23
CA ASP A 107 -16.56 5.71 0.18
C ASP A 107 -15.92 5.17 -1.11
N ASP A 108 -16.74 4.60 -1.96
CA ASP A 108 -16.28 3.95 -3.20
C ASP A 108 -15.51 4.90 -4.12
N LYS A 109 -15.90 6.18 -4.15
CA LYS A 109 -15.23 7.17 -4.97
C LYS A 109 -13.79 7.40 -4.51
N ILE A 110 -13.60 7.53 -3.19
CA ILE A 110 -12.28 7.71 -2.60
C ILE A 110 -11.40 6.49 -2.85
N VAL A 111 -11.96 5.29 -2.68
CA VAL A 111 -11.22 4.04 -2.94
C VAL A 111 -10.78 3.97 -4.40
N PHE A 112 -11.70 4.26 -5.33
CA PHE A 112 -11.40 4.25 -6.76
C PHE A 112 -10.30 5.25 -7.11
N GLU A 113 -10.37 6.48 -6.58
CA GLU A 113 -9.33 7.49 -6.81
C GLU A 113 -7.98 7.03 -6.26
N SER A 114 -7.96 6.41 -5.07
CA SER A 114 -6.74 5.88 -4.48
C SER A 114 -6.12 4.80 -5.36
N ILE A 115 -6.94 3.89 -5.86
CA ILE A 115 -6.48 2.79 -6.71
C ILE A 115 -5.91 3.30 -8.04
N THR A 116 -6.60 4.26 -8.66
CA THR A 116 -6.25 4.69 -10.03
C THR A 116 -5.23 5.83 -10.08
N GLU A 117 -5.14 6.65 -9.04
CA GLU A 117 -4.33 7.87 -9.08
C GLU A 117 -3.15 7.87 -8.12
N ASN A 118 -3.26 7.18 -6.98
CA ASN A 118 -2.28 7.34 -5.89
C ASN A 118 -1.49 6.07 -5.56
N LEU A 119 -2.13 4.92 -5.58
CA LEU A 119 -1.55 3.69 -5.02
C LEU A 119 -0.23 3.31 -5.68
N GLU A 120 -0.22 3.19 -7.01
CA GLU A 120 0.98 2.76 -7.71
C GLU A 120 2.12 3.75 -7.51
N LYS A 121 1.81 5.05 -7.62
CA LYS A 121 2.82 6.09 -7.44
C LYS A 121 3.45 6.03 -6.05
N ASP A 122 2.62 5.96 -5.02
CA ASP A 122 3.10 5.97 -3.63
C ASP A 122 3.89 4.71 -3.30
N VAL A 123 3.43 3.56 -3.77
CA VAL A 123 4.11 2.29 -3.53
C VAL A 123 5.44 2.24 -4.29
N GLN A 124 5.47 2.72 -5.54
CA GLN A 124 6.72 2.78 -6.30
C GLN A 124 7.70 3.77 -5.68
N ASP A 125 7.23 4.90 -5.14
CA ASP A 125 8.08 5.84 -4.42
C ASP A 125 8.69 5.18 -3.19
N PHE A 126 7.90 4.38 -2.47
CA PHE A 126 8.38 3.63 -1.32
C PHE A 126 9.48 2.64 -1.73
N ILE A 127 9.23 1.84 -2.75
CA ILE A 127 10.21 0.86 -3.24
C ILE A 127 11.50 1.55 -3.68
N ARG A 128 11.41 2.66 -4.43
CA ARG A 128 12.60 3.40 -4.85
C ARG A 128 13.38 3.94 -3.66
N SER A 129 12.68 4.50 -2.67
CA SER A 129 13.32 5.09 -1.50
C SER A 129 14.13 4.05 -0.72
N ILE A 130 13.53 2.88 -0.47
CA ILE A 130 14.20 1.84 0.30
C ILE A 130 15.31 1.16 -0.52
N THR A 131 15.13 1.02 -1.83
CA THR A 131 16.13 0.37 -2.69
C THR A 131 17.45 1.12 -2.71
N LYS A 132 17.42 2.44 -2.56
CA LYS A 132 18.62 3.28 -2.53
C LYS A 132 19.52 3.02 -1.34
N VAL A 133 18.97 2.47 -0.26
CA VAL A 133 19.68 2.39 1.03
C VAL A 133 19.79 0.97 1.58
N ILE A 134 19.33 -0.01 0.84
CA ILE A 134 19.48 -1.43 1.25
C ILE A 134 20.57 -2.15 0.47
#